data_74eccfbcd918500aa83737b446df28a3
#
_entry.id   74eccfbcd918500aa83737b446df28a3
#
_cell.length_a   1.000
_cell.length_b   1.000
_cell.length_c   1.000
_cell.angle_alpha   90.00
_cell.angle_beta   90.00
_cell.angle_gamma   90.00
#
_symmetry.space_group_name_H-M   'P 1'
#
loop_
_entity.id
_entity.type
_entity.pdbx_description
1 polymer ?
#
loop_
_entity_poly.entity_id
_entity_poly.type
_entity_poly.pdbx_seq_one_letter_code
_entity_poly.pdbx_strand_id
1 'polypeptide(L)'
;FQEKIDAGLKIEPKDWMPDKYRKHLIRQISQHAHSEIIGMQPEGNWITRAPSLRAKMVLIAKVQDEAGHGLYLYSATETLGITRNELIHQLQTGKAKYSSIFNYPTLTWADMGAIGWLVDGAAIVNQQSLRRTSYGPYSRAMVRICKEESFHQRQGYEIMSKMSNGTPEQQEMAQDALNRWWWPSLMMFGPQDSDSAHTSNAMKWKIKRETNDDLRQLFVDRTVKQADLIGLEIPDPKLKWNPETKHYDFGEIDWEEFWE
;
A
#
# COMPACT_ATOMS: atom_id res chain seq x y z
N PHE A 1 -19.47 3.67 -23.28
CA PHE A 1 -18.45 3.54 -22.23
C PHE A 1 -19.08 3.69 -20.86
N GLN A 2 -19.70 4.87 -20.54
CA GLN A 2 -20.25 5.12 -19.20
C GLN A 2 -21.37 4.13 -18.84
N GLU A 3 -22.27 3.81 -19.77
CA GLU A 3 -23.32 2.82 -19.58
C GLU A 3 -22.77 1.44 -19.17
N LYS A 4 -21.63 1.03 -19.77
CA LYS A 4 -20.95 -0.22 -19.43
C LYS A 4 -20.42 -0.21 -18.00
N ILE A 5 -19.82 0.94 -17.58
CA ILE A 5 -19.35 1.15 -16.22
C ILE A 5 -20.52 1.15 -15.22
N ASP A 6 -21.59 1.85 -15.53
CA ASP A 6 -22.77 1.98 -14.67
C ASP A 6 -23.46 0.63 -14.47
N ALA A 7 -23.49 -0.21 -15.51
CA ALA A 7 -23.94 -1.59 -15.46
C ALA A 7 -22.98 -2.52 -14.67
N GLY A 8 -21.84 -2.03 -14.18
CA GLY A 8 -20.86 -2.84 -13.44
C GLY A 8 -20.00 -3.77 -14.29
N LEU A 9 -20.06 -3.62 -15.61
CA LEU A 9 -19.26 -4.40 -16.56
C LEU A 9 -17.82 -3.86 -16.61
N LYS A 10 -16.88 -4.76 -16.92
CA LYS A 10 -15.47 -4.39 -17.08
C LYS A 10 -15.20 -3.75 -18.43
N ILE A 11 -14.32 -2.77 -18.46
CA ILE A 11 -13.70 -2.25 -19.68
C ILE A 11 -12.49 -3.13 -19.99
N GLU A 12 -12.50 -3.74 -21.14
CA GLU A 12 -11.42 -4.63 -21.60
C GLU A 12 -10.50 -3.90 -22.60
N PRO A 13 -9.28 -4.41 -22.89
CA PRO A 13 -8.31 -3.74 -23.76
C PRO A 13 -8.81 -3.39 -25.16
N LYS A 14 -9.76 -4.16 -25.69
CA LYS A 14 -10.37 -3.95 -27.01
C LYS A 14 -11.56 -2.99 -26.98
N ASP A 15 -12.05 -2.63 -25.80
CA ASP A 15 -13.15 -1.70 -25.68
C ASP A 15 -12.69 -0.27 -25.95
N TRP A 16 -13.55 0.51 -26.61
CA TRP A 16 -13.33 1.94 -26.70
C TRP A 16 -13.39 2.58 -25.32
N MET A 17 -12.45 3.45 -25.01
CA MET A 17 -12.39 4.22 -23.76
C MET A 17 -11.92 5.65 -24.01
N PRO A 18 -12.44 6.64 -23.23
CA PRO A 18 -11.96 8.02 -23.33
C PRO A 18 -10.48 8.15 -22.98
N ASP A 19 -9.75 9.05 -23.65
CA ASP A 19 -8.33 9.31 -23.37
C ASP A 19 -8.06 9.69 -21.91
N LYS A 20 -8.96 10.46 -21.29
CA LYS A 20 -8.83 10.84 -19.87
C LYS A 20 -8.87 9.61 -18.94
N TYR A 21 -9.73 8.65 -19.24
CA TYR A 21 -9.80 7.38 -18.51
C TYR A 21 -8.52 6.54 -18.70
N ARG A 22 -8.07 6.39 -19.95
CA ARG A 22 -6.83 5.68 -20.30
C ARG A 22 -5.62 6.29 -19.59
N LYS A 23 -5.45 7.60 -19.67
CA LYS A 23 -4.34 8.32 -19.02
C LYS A 23 -4.36 8.18 -17.50
N HIS A 24 -5.56 8.20 -16.90
CA HIS A 24 -5.72 7.99 -15.47
C HIS A 24 -5.26 6.59 -15.06
N LEU A 25 -5.69 5.55 -15.79
CA LEU A 25 -5.28 4.18 -15.54
C LEU A 25 -3.77 3.98 -15.71
N ILE A 26 -3.18 4.48 -16.80
CA ILE A 26 -1.73 4.40 -17.02
C ILE A 26 -0.99 4.99 -15.83
N ARG A 27 -1.33 6.21 -15.42
CA ARG A 27 -0.69 6.87 -14.28
C ARG A 27 -0.83 6.04 -13.00
N GLN A 28 -2.04 5.59 -12.66
CA GLN A 28 -2.30 4.87 -11.42
C GLN A 28 -1.63 3.49 -11.38
N ILE A 29 -1.76 2.72 -12.47
CA ILE A 29 -1.18 1.37 -12.52
C ILE A 29 0.33 1.42 -12.60
N SER A 30 0.90 2.38 -13.36
CA SER A 30 2.37 2.57 -13.43
C SER A 30 2.95 2.98 -12.08
N GLN A 31 2.34 3.93 -11.39
CA GLN A 31 2.79 4.34 -10.05
C GLN A 31 2.74 3.17 -9.06
N HIS A 32 1.70 2.36 -9.13
CA HIS A 32 1.57 1.14 -8.32
C HIS A 32 2.71 0.16 -8.66
N ALA A 33 2.91 -0.16 -9.96
CA ALA A 33 3.99 -1.05 -10.40
C ALA A 33 5.38 -0.57 -9.96
N HIS A 34 5.64 0.73 -10.10
CA HIS A 34 6.90 1.32 -9.64
C HIS A 34 7.08 1.21 -8.13
N SER A 35 5.99 1.36 -7.37
CA SER A 35 6.00 1.22 -5.91
C SER A 35 6.37 -0.19 -5.48
N GLU A 36 5.85 -1.22 -6.15
CA GLU A 36 6.22 -2.62 -5.89
C GLU A 36 7.73 -2.87 -6.17
N ILE A 37 8.22 -2.39 -7.32
CA ILE A 37 9.63 -2.57 -7.70
C ILE A 37 10.60 -1.81 -6.76
N ILE A 38 10.24 -0.62 -6.32
CA ILE A 38 11.07 0.15 -5.38
C ILE A 38 10.91 -0.41 -3.96
N GLY A 39 9.68 -0.77 -3.55
CA GLY A 39 9.36 -1.30 -2.23
C GLY A 39 10.10 -2.58 -1.88
N MET A 40 10.40 -3.43 -2.85
CA MET A 40 11.19 -4.64 -2.60
C MET A 40 12.64 -4.37 -2.18
N GLN A 41 13.20 -3.18 -2.46
CA GLN A 41 14.63 -2.90 -2.22
C GLN A 41 14.97 -2.78 -0.73
N PRO A 42 14.26 -2.00 0.11
CA PRO A 42 14.52 -1.94 1.54
C PRO A 42 14.51 -3.34 2.18
N GLU A 43 13.55 -4.16 1.82
CA GLU A 43 13.43 -5.53 2.32
C GLU A 43 14.52 -6.46 1.79
N GLY A 44 14.84 -6.35 0.52
CA GLY A 44 15.95 -7.07 -0.11
C GLY A 44 17.29 -6.84 0.58
N ASN A 45 17.55 -5.62 1.03
CA ASN A 45 18.74 -5.24 1.79
C ASN A 45 18.81 -5.90 3.19
N TRP A 46 17.70 -6.37 3.73
CA TRP A 46 17.61 -7.06 5.01
C TRP A 46 17.76 -8.59 4.93
N ILE A 47 17.70 -9.21 3.75
CA ILE A 47 17.78 -10.66 3.58
C ILE A 47 19.02 -11.23 4.27
N THR A 48 20.18 -10.60 4.06
CA THR A 48 21.45 -11.08 4.67
C THR A 48 21.52 -10.86 6.16
N ARG A 49 20.80 -9.85 6.69
CA ARG A 49 20.77 -9.44 8.09
C ARG A 49 19.62 -10.05 8.90
N ALA A 50 18.70 -10.75 8.26
CA ALA A 50 17.57 -11.38 8.92
C ALA A 50 18.05 -12.37 10.01
N PRO A 51 17.40 -12.43 11.18
CA PRO A 51 17.93 -13.06 12.41
C PRO A 51 17.98 -14.59 12.37
N SER A 52 17.34 -15.23 11.40
CA SER A 52 17.34 -16.70 11.28
C SER A 52 17.22 -17.12 9.81
N LEU A 53 17.57 -18.37 9.50
CA LEU A 53 17.39 -18.96 8.17
C LEU A 53 15.90 -18.89 7.76
N ARG A 54 14.97 -19.18 8.65
CA ARG A 54 13.54 -19.08 8.38
C ARG A 54 13.13 -17.64 8.02
N ALA A 55 13.61 -16.65 8.75
CA ALA A 55 13.34 -15.23 8.47
C ALA A 55 13.90 -14.82 7.10
N LYS A 56 15.11 -15.29 6.75
CA LYS A 56 15.71 -15.06 5.42
C LYS A 56 14.86 -15.67 4.31
N MET A 57 14.39 -16.89 4.46
CA MET A 57 13.56 -17.58 3.46
C MET A 57 12.23 -16.85 3.26
N VAL A 58 11.58 -16.42 4.33
CA VAL A 58 10.33 -15.65 4.26
C VAL A 58 10.55 -14.33 3.54
N LEU A 59 11.61 -13.60 3.87
CA LEU A 59 11.90 -12.32 3.26
C LEU A 59 12.29 -12.45 1.78
N ILE A 60 13.03 -13.51 1.39
CA ILE A 60 13.31 -13.81 -0.02
C ILE A 60 12.00 -14.05 -0.78
N ALA A 61 11.09 -14.84 -0.23
CA ALA A 61 9.80 -15.12 -0.86
C ALA A 61 8.98 -13.83 -1.04
N LYS A 62 8.92 -12.98 -0.01
CA LYS A 62 8.23 -11.69 -0.08
C LYS A 62 8.83 -10.79 -1.18
N VAL A 63 10.14 -10.57 -1.19
CA VAL A 63 10.83 -9.76 -2.21
C VAL A 63 10.57 -10.28 -3.63
N GLN A 64 10.48 -11.60 -3.79
CA GLN A 64 10.13 -12.21 -5.08
C GLN A 64 8.67 -11.93 -5.47
N ASP A 65 7.74 -11.98 -4.52
CA ASP A 65 6.34 -11.65 -4.75
C ASP A 65 6.18 -10.18 -5.17
N GLU A 66 6.83 -9.22 -4.48
CA GLU A 66 6.82 -7.78 -4.82
C GLU A 66 7.32 -7.53 -6.25
N ALA A 67 8.43 -8.18 -6.64
CA ALA A 67 8.91 -8.13 -8.02
C ALA A 67 7.87 -8.67 -9.01
N GLY A 68 7.19 -9.76 -8.65
CA GLY A 68 6.10 -10.36 -9.44
C GLY A 68 4.89 -9.44 -9.57
N HIS A 69 4.49 -8.75 -8.48
CA HIS A 69 3.41 -7.76 -8.48
C HIS A 69 3.70 -6.63 -9.46
N GLY A 70 4.92 -6.06 -9.42
CA GLY A 70 5.35 -5.05 -10.37
C GLY A 70 5.22 -5.53 -11.83
N LEU A 71 5.62 -6.77 -12.12
CA LEU A 71 5.51 -7.35 -13.46
C LEU A 71 4.06 -7.54 -13.91
N TYR A 72 3.15 -7.98 -13.04
CA TYR A 72 1.72 -8.09 -13.38
C TYR A 72 1.10 -6.73 -13.69
N LEU A 73 1.47 -5.71 -12.92
CA LEU A 73 0.98 -4.35 -13.12
C LEU A 73 1.53 -3.74 -14.41
N TYR A 74 2.81 -3.94 -14.72
CA TYR A 74 3.35 -3.53 -16.03
C TYR A 74 2.63 -4.22 -17.18
N SER A 75 2.33 -5.51 -17.06
CA SER A 75 1.54 -6.21 -18.08
C SER A 75 0.14 -5.64 -18.25
N ALA A 76 -0.49 -5.15 -17.17
CA ALA A 76 -1.77 -4.45 -17.27
C ALA A 76 -1.63 -3.09 -17.99
N THR A 77 -0.52 -2.34 -17.79
CA THR A 77 -0.27 -1.08 -18.52
C THR A 77 0.06 -1.29 -19.99
N GLU A 78 0.71 -2.40 -20.36
CA GLU A 78 0.99 -2.75 -21.76
C GLU A 78 -0.32 -2.87 -22.56
N THR A 79 -1.39 -3.34 -21.94
CA THR A 79 -2.72 -3.37 -22.58
C THR A 79 -3.35 -2.00 -22.81
N LEU A 80 -2.79 -0.94 -22.23
CA LEU A 80 -3.18 0.46 -22.43
C LEU A 80 -2.28 1.19 -23.45
N GLY A 81 -1.26 0.51 -24.00
CA GLY A 81 -0.41 1.03 -25.08
C GLY A 81 0.88 1.70 -24.63
N ILE A 82 1.33 1.47 -23.39
CA ILE A 82 2.65 1.86 -22.92
C ILE A 82 3.46 0.60 -22.56
N THR A 83 4.69 0.51 -23.07
CA THR A 83 5.52 -0.69 -22.88
C THR A 83 6.16 -0.73 -21.49
N ARG A 84 6.42 -1.93 -21.01
CA ARG A 84 7.19 -2.16 -19.77
C ARG A 84 8.56 -1.47 -19.83
N ASN A 85 9.25 -1.56 -20.96
CA ASN A 85 10.57 -0.97 -21.11
C ASN A 85 10.54 0.57 -20.98
N GLU A 86 9.51 1.23 -21.52
CA GLU A 86 9.32 2.66 -21.34
C GLU A 86 9.11 3.00 -19.86
N LEU A 87 8.29 2.25 -19.14
CA LEU A 87 8.01 2.47 -17.73
C LEU A 87 9.24 2.23 -16.86
N ILE A 88 9.99 1.15 -17.09
CA ILE A 88 11.25 0.88 -16.39
C ILE A 88 12.28 1.97 -16.68
N HIS A 89 12.38 2.41 -17.93
CA HIS A 89 13.27 3.51 -18.28
C HIS A 89 12.90 4.82 -17.56
N GLN A 90 11.60 5.14 -17.46
CA GLN A 90 11.13 6.29 -16.69
C GLN A 90 11.52 6.17 -15.21
N LEU A 91 11.39 4.98 -14.62
CA LEU A 91 11.79 4.72 -13.23
C LEU A 91 13.30 4.91 -13.04
N GLN A 92 14.11 4.29 -13.88
CA GLN A 92 15.58 4.38 -13.82
C GLN A 92 16.13 5.79 -14.03
N THR A 93 15.42 6.62 -14.80
CA THR A 93 15.82 8.02 -15.08
C THR A 93 15.21 9.05 -14.12
N GLY A 94 14.53 8.62 -13.05
CA GLY A 94 13.91 9.50 -12.06
C GLY A 94 12.71 10.29 -12.57
N LYS A 95 12.11 9.86 -13.69
CA LYS A 95 10.93 10.51 -14.28
C LYS A 95 9.62 9.88 -13.83
N ALA A 96 9.67 8.74 -13.19
CA ALA A 96 8.51 8.04 -12.66
C ALA A 96 8.23 8.42 -11.20
N LYS A 97 6.95 8.32 -10.82
CA LYS A 97 6.51 8.46 -9.44
C LYS A 97 6.26 7.08 -8.84
N TYR A 98 6.62 6.92 -7.59
CA TYR A 98 6.31 5.77 -6.74
C TYR A 98 5.93 6.27 -5.34
N SER A 99 5.54 5.40 -4.43
CA SER A 99 5.20 5.78 -3.07
C SER A 99 6.45 6.23 -2.30
N SER A 100 6.47 7.47 -1.82
CA SER A 100 7.60 8.07 -1.10
C SER A 100 7.95 7.33 0.20
N ILE A 101 7.03 6.55 0.75
CA ILE A 101 7.27 5.75 1.96
C ILE A 101 8.47 4.80 1.83
N PHE A 102 8.81 4.37 0.62
CA PHE A 102 9.98 3.51 0.37
C PHE A 102 11.33 4.25 0.42
N ASN A 103 11.32 5.57 0.60
CA ASN A 103 12.52 6.36 0.84
C ASN A 103 12.87 6.45 2.34
N TYR A 104 11.96 6.04 3.24
CA TYR A 104 12.23 6.04 4.68
C TYR A 104 13.28 4.98 5.04
N PRO A 105 14.20 5.29 5.95
CA PRO A 105 15.28 4.38 6.32
C PRO A 105 14.77 3.18 7.13
N THR A 106 15.34 2.00 6.87
CA THR A 106 15.12 0.79 7.64
C THR A 106 16.30 0.56 8.59
N LEU A 107 16.10 0.81 9.88
CA LEU A 107 17.17 0.89 10.90
C LEU A 107 17.36 -0.43 11.65
N THR A 108 16.28 -1.13 11.94
CA THR A 108 16.28 -2.36 12.76
C THR A 108 15.47 -3.49 12.09
N TRP A 109 15.54 -4.68 12.64
CA TRP A 109 14.69 -5.80 12.18
C TRP A 109 13.20 -5.54 12.41
N ALA A 110 12.86 -4.69 13.40
CA ALA A 110 11.48 -4.28 13.64
C ALA A 110 10.88 -3.50 12.47
N ASP A 111 11.71 -2.79 11.67
CA ASP A 111 11.23 -2.12 10.47
C ASP A 111 10.68 -3.10 9.44
N MET A 112 11.25 -4.29 9.34
CA MET A 112 10.70 -5.35 8.47
C MET A 112 9.33 -5.81 8.95
N GLY A 113 9.13 -5.83 10.28
CA GLY A 113 7.82 -6.07 10.88
C GLY A 113 6.84 -4.93 10.62
N ALA A 114 7.27 -3.69 10.84
CA ALA A 114 6.45 -2.49 10.64
C ALA A 114 6.06 -2.30 9.16
N ILE A 115 6.98 -2.49 8.22
CA ILE A 115 6.67 -2.45 6.78
C ILE A 115 5.60 -3.49 6.45
N GLY A 116 5.82 -4.76 6.77
CA GLY A 116 4.83 -5.79 6.51
C GLY A 116 3.47 -5.53 7.17
N TRP A 117 3.45 -5.09 8.42
CA TRP A 117 2.20 -4.85 9.13
C TRP A 117 1.50 -3.57 8.72
N LEU A 118 2.21 -2.44 8.68
CA LEU A 118 1.62 -1.11 8.48
C LEU A 118 1.60 -0.71 7.01
N VAL A 119 2.73 -0.85 6.30
CA VAL A 119 2.83 -0.40 4.89
C VAL A 119 2.05 -1.35 3.98
N ASP A 120 2.30 -2.67 4.06
CA ASP A 120 1.51 -3.65 3.31
C ASP A 120 0.07 -3.71 3.83
N GLY A 121 -0.15 -3.44 5.12
CA GLY A 121 -1.49 -3.28 5.69
C GLY A 121 -2.28 -2.12 5.06
N ALA A 122 -1.66 -0.97 4.83
CA ALA A 122 -2.27 0.15 4.11
C ALA A 122 -2.43 -0.16 2.62
N ALA A 123 -1.41 -0.80 2.01
CA ALA A 123 -1.47 -1.23 0.63
C ALA A 123 -2.65 -2.18 0.39
N ILE A 124 -2.82 -3.23 1.20
CA ILE A 124 -3.92 -4.20 1.02
C ILE A 124 -5.30 -3.57 1.20
N VAL A 125 -5.46 -2.59 2.08
CA VAL A 125 -6.73 -1.86 2.23
C VAL A 125 -7.08 -1.13 0.92
N ASN A 126 -6.11 -0.43 0.30
CA ASN A 126 -6.27 0.20 -1.01
C ASN A 126 -6.53 -0.83 -2.12
N GLN A 127 -5.77 -1.90 -2.16
CA GLN A 127 -5.78 -2.92 -3.22
C GLN A 127 -7.08 -3.74 -3.21
N GLN A 128 -7.67 -4.01 -2.03
CA GLN A 128 -8.96 -4.70 -1.93
C GLN A 128 -10.08 -3.93 -2.62
N SER A 129 -10.09 -2.60 -2.56
CA SER A 129 -10.98 -1.73 -3.33
C SER A 129 -10.77 -1.93 -4.84
N LEU A 130 -9.51 -1.99 -5.27
CA LEU A 130 -9.11 -2.10 -6.67
C LEU A 130 -9.45 -3.46 -7.32
N ARG A 131 -9.72 -4.51 -6.55
CA ARG A 131 -10.26 -5.78 -7.08
C ARG A 131 -11.56 -5.59 -7.85
N ARG A 132 -12.31 -4.54 -7.51
CA ARG A 132 -13.59 -4.19 -8.15
C ARG A 132 -13.46 -3.05 -9.17
N THR A 133 -12.23 -2.63 -9.49
CA THR A 133 -11.98 -1.57 -10.47
C THR A 133 -12.65 -1.86 -11.81
N SER A 134 -13.06 -0.82 -12.52
CA SER A 134 -13.74 -0.93 -13.82
C SER A 134 -12.86 -1.48 -14.94
N TYR A 135 -11.52 -1.44 -14.81
CA TYR A 135 -10.60 -1.95 -15.82
C TYR A 135 -10.26 -3.43 -15.58
N GLY A 136 -10.62 -4.29 -16.53
CA GLY A 136 -10.52 -5.75 -16.40
C GLY A 136 -9.11 -6.27 -16.10
N PRO A 137 -8.07 -5.91 -16.86
CA PRO A 137 -6.69 -6.35 -16.58
C PRO A 137 -6.20 -5.98 -15.19
N TYR A 138 -6.44 -4.75 -14.73
CA TYR A 138 -6.07 -4.31 -13.39
C TYR A 138 -6.83 -5.07 -12.30
N SER A 139 -8.15 -5.25 -12.47
CA SER A 139 -8.99 -6.02 -11.55
C SER A 139 -8.48 -7.46 -11.37
N ARG A 140 -8.08 -8.12 -12.46
CA ARG A 140 -7.54 -9.48 -12.41
C ARG A 140 -6.18 -9.56 -11.72
N ALA A 141 -5.29 -8.61 -11.98
CA ALA A 141 -4.01 -8.52 -11.27
C ALA A 141 -4.23 -8.39 -9.76
N MET A 142 -5.16 -7.52 -9.33
CA MET A 142 -5.46 -7.29 -7.92
C MET A 142 -5.96 -8.54 -7.18
N VAL A 143 -6.63 -9.47 -7.85
CA VAL A 143 -7.09 -10.71 -7.21
C VAL A 143 -5.90 -11.53 -6.69
N ARG A 144 -4.83 -11.63 -7.46
CA ARG A 144 -3.62 -12.36 -7.08
C ARG A 144 -2.80 -11.56 -6.07
N ILE A 145 -2.51 -10.30 -6.37
CA ILE A 145 -1.72 -9.41 -5.53
C ILE A 145 -2.31 -9.36 -4.10
N CYS A 146 -3.59 -9.08 -3.94
CA CYS A 146 -4.21 -9.03 -2.60
C CYS A 146 -4.11 -10.35 -1.82
N LYS A 147 -4.04 -11.50 -2.52
CA LYS A 147 -3.87 -12.79 -1.85
C LYS A 147 -2.46 -12.93 -1.29
N GLU A 148 -1.45 -12.57 -2.07
CA GLU A 148 -0.04 -12.62 -1.68
C GLU A 148 0.24 -11.58 -0.59
N GLU A 149 -0.23 -10.35 -0.72
CA GLU A 149 -0.15 -9.27 0.28
C GLU A 149 -0.72 -9.64 1.65
N SER A 150 -1.76 -10.46 1.69
CA SER A 150 -2.32 -10.92 2.96
C SER A 150 -1.34 -11.77 3.78
N PHE A 151 -0.41 -12.46 3.14
CA PHE A 151 0.68 -13.16 3.80
C PHE A 151 1.77 -12.20 4.27
N HIS A 152 2.10 -11.18 3.47
CA HIS A 152 3.08 -10.14 3.82
C HIS A 152 2.65 -9.41 5.08
N GLN A 153 1.40 -8.92 5.13
CA GLN A 153 0.85 -8.25 6.30
C GLN A 153 0.88 -9.15 7.54
N ARG A 154 0.49 -10.40 7.40
CA ARG A 154 0.52 -11.36 8.50
C ARG A 154 1.93 -11.59 9.01
N GLN A 155 2.91 -11.75 8.12
CA GLN A 155 4.32 -11.96 8.50
C GLN A 155 4.88 -10.74 9.24
N GLY A 156 4.57 -9.53 8.76
CA GLY A 156 4.95 -8.30 9.44
C GLY A 156 4.37 -8.21 10.84
N TYR A 157 3.09 -8.46 11.00
CA TYR A 157 2.42 -8.49 12.30
C TYR A 157 3.01 -9.56 13.25
N GLU A 158 3.35 -10.76 12.73
CA GLU A 158 4.00 -11.81 13.52
C GLU A 158 5.39 -11.39 14.01
N ILE A 159 6.17 -10.64 13.22
CA ILE A 159 7.46 -10.08 13.64
C ILE A 159 7.24 -9.09 14.79
N MET A 160 6.34 -8.13 14.61
CA MET A 160 6.04 -7.12 15.63
C MET A 160 5.51 -7.75 16.92
N SER A 161 4.60 -8.70 16.82
CA SER A 161 4.08 -9.44 17.97
C SER A 161 5.15 -10.23 18.72
N LYS A 162 6.12 -10.85 18.03
CA LYS A 162 7.23 -11.54 18.69
C LYS A 162 8.17 -10.57 19.39
N MET A 163 8.44 -9.43 18.78
CA MET A 163 9.35 -8.44 19.36
C MET A 163 8.71 -7.72 20.55
N SER A 164 7.43 -7.37 20.48
CA SER A 164 6.70 -6.75 21.58
C SER A 164 6.54 -7.65 22.81
N ASN A 165 6.61 -8.96 22.61
CA ASN A 165 6.61 -9.97 23.70
C ASN A 165 8.02 -10.51 24.01
N GLY A 166 9.06 -9.90 23.48
CA GLY A 166 10.45 -10.32 23.63
C GLY A 166 11.16 -9.65 24.80
N THR A 167 12.48 -9.47 24.66
CA THR A 167 13.28 -8.73 25.65
C THR A 167 12.91 -7.24 25.68
N PRO A 168 13.27 -6.50 26.76
CA PRO A 168 13.03 -5.05 26.82
C PRO A 168 13.56 -4.30 25.60
N GLU A 169 14.74 -4.65 25.10
CA GLU A 169 15.34 -4.04 23.91
C GLU A 169 14.55 -4.34 22.65
N GLN A 170 13.97 -5.54 22.53
CA GLN A 170 13.09 -5.91 21.41
C GLN A 170 11.77 -5.15 21.47
N GLN A 171 11.20 -4.98 22.66
CA GLN A 171 9.98 -4.19 22.89
C GLN A 171 10.21 -2.72 22.50
N GLU A 172 11.33 -2.13 22.93
CA GLU A 172 11.72 -0.77 22.55
C GLU A 172 11.87 -0.63 21.03
N MET A 173 12.56 -1.56 20.36
CA MET A 173 12.70 -1.55 18.90
C MET A 173 11.35 -1.66 18.19
N ALA A 174 10.44 -2.48 18.69
CA ALA A 174 9.11 -2.63 18.10
C ALA A 174 8.29 -1.34 18.24
N GLN A 175 8.31 -0.71 19.41
CA GLN A 175 7.63 0.55 19.64
C GLN A 175 8.23 1.68 18.80
N ASP A 176 9.56 1.78 18.72
CA ASP A 176 10.26 2.76 17.88
C ASP A 176 9.89 2.60 16.40
N ALA A 177 9.86 1.37 15.88
CA ALA A 177 9.46 1.12 14.53
C ALA A 177 7.99 1.53 14.29
N LEU A 178 7.06 1.20 15.20
CA LEU A 178 5.68 1.66 15.10
C LEU A 178 5.59 3.18 15.06
N ASN A 179 6.34 3.86 15.92
CA ASN A 179 6.36 5.34 16.00
C ASN A 179 6.81 5.98 14.67
N ARG A 180 7.81 5.41 14.02
CA ARG A 180 8.33 5.92 12.74
C ARG A 180 7.46 5.60 11.53
N TRP A 181 6.75 4.47 11.53
CA TRP A 181 6.00 4.00 10.36
C TRP A 181 4.50 4.31 10.40
N TRP A 182 3.96 4.74 11.55
CA TRP A 182 2.52 5.00 11.69
C TRP A 182 2.03 6.09 10.74
N TRP A 183 2.55 7.32 10.88
CA TRP A 183 2.11 8.46 10.08
C TRP A 183 2.40 8.28 8.59
N PRO A 184 3.58 7.84 8.16
CA PRO A 184 3.84 7.53 6.77
C PRO A 184 2.85 6.51 6.17
N SER A 185 2.40 5.52 6.94
CA SER A 185 1.40 4.55 6.47
C SER A 185 0.03 5.18 6.25
N LEU A 186 -0.37 6.15 7.07
CA LEU A 186 -1.61 6.91 6.87
C LEU A 186 -1.56 7.79 5.60
N MET A 187 -0.39 8.32 5.27
CA MET A 187 -0.17 9.14 4.08
C MET A 187 -0.32 8.34 2.77
N MET A 188 -0.16 7.01 2.80
CA MET A 188 -0.32 6.15 1.62
C MET A 188 -1.73 6.19 1.01
N PHE A 189 -2.73 6.61 1.75
CA PHE A 189 -4.10 6.76 1.24
C PHE A 189 -4.27 8.01 0.38
N GLY A 190 -3.29 8.92 0.37
CA GLY A 190 -3.35 10.20 -0.33
C GLY A 190 -4.03 11.30 0.49
N PRO A 191 -4.12 12.53 -0.04
CA PRO A 191 -4.72 13.66 0.65
C PRO A 191 -6.21 13.41 0.94
N GLN A 192 -6.79 14.28 1.78
CA GLN A 192 -8.23 14.27 2.04
C GLN A 192 -9.01 14.39 0.72
N ASP A 193 -10.21 13.81 0.70
CA ASP A 193 -11.02 13.77 -0.52
C ASP A 193 -11.39 15.17 -1.03
N SER A 194 -11.57 16.15 -0.13
CA SER A 194 -11.76 17.57 -0.47
C SER A 194 -10.64 18.14 -1.33
N ASP A 195 -9.41 17.67 -1.13
CA ASP A 195 -8.20 18.22 -1.72
C ASP A 195 -7.68 17.38 -2.90
N SER A 196 -8.33 16.25 -3.17
CA SER A 196 -7.93 15.31 -4.21
C SER A 196 -8.59 15.59 -5.56
N ALA A 197 -7.89 16.26 -6.47
CA ALA A 197 -8.36 16.51 -7.83
C ALA A 197 -8.66 15.25 -8.67
N HIS A 198 -8.20 14.09 -8.23
CA HIS A 198 -8.31 12.84 -8.99
C HIS A 198 -9.36 11.88 -8.46
N THR A 199 -9.75 11.99 -7.19
CA THR A 199 -10.69 11.07 -6.54
C THR A 199 -12.06 11.08 -7.22
N SER A 200 -12.61 12.26 -7.54
CA SER A 200 -13.93 12.36 -8.17
C SER A 200 -14.03 11.62 -9.51
N ASN A 201 -13.03 11.74 -10.36
CA ASN A 201 -12.99 11.03 -11.64
C ASN A 201 -12.77 9.51 -11.44
N ALA A 202 -11.91 9.11 -10.53
CA ALA A 202 -11.69 7.71 -10.21
C ALA A 202 -12.96 7.02 -9.69
N MET A 203 -13.72 7.71 -8.84
CA MET A 203 -15.01 7.24 -8.33
C MET A 203 -16.07 7.17 -9.43
N LYS A 204 -16.22 8.25 -10.23
CA LYS A 204 -17.18 8.29 -11.37
C LYS A 204 -16.95 7.15 -12.35
N TRP A 205 -15.71 6.82 -12.65
CA TRP A 205 -15.36 5.72 -13.55
C TRP A 205 -15.26 4.37 -12.85
N LYS A 206 -15.60 4.29 -11.56
CA LYS A 206 -15.48 3.08 -10.75
C LYS A 206 -14.09 2.43 -10.86
N ILE A 207 -13.05 3.23 -11.06
CA ILE A 207 -11.65 2.80 -10.92
C ILE A 207 -11.38 2.55 -9.44
N LYS A 208 -11.83 3.46 -8.58
CA LYS A 208 -11.88 3.40 -7.12
C LYS A 208 -13.34 3.34 -6.68
N ARG A 209 -13.66 2.69 -5.57
CA ARG A 209 -15.03 2.58 -5.08
C ARG A 209 -15.23 3.14 -3.68
N GLU A 210 -14.16 3.26 -2.96
CA GLU A 210 -14.09 3.88 -1.64
C GLU A 210 -13.22 5.13 -1.71
N THR A 211 -13.50 6.12 -0.87
CA THR A 211 -12.72 7.36 -0.80
C THR A 211 -11.38 7.15 -0.08
N ASN A 212 -10.48 8.13 -0.17
CA ASN A 212 -9.22 8.08 0.58
C ASN A 212 -9.48 8.05 2.08
N ASP A 213 -10.42 8.87 2.52
CA ASP A 213 -10.77 9.03 3.94
C ASP A 213 -11.42 7.75 4.49
N ASP A 214 -12.34 7.12 3.74
CA ASP A 214 -12.95 5.83 4.12
C ASP A 214 -11.90 4.73 4.30
N LEU A 215 -10.96 4.64 3.34
CA LEU A 215 -9.91 3.60 3.37
C LEU A 215 -8.92 3.85 4.51
N ARG A 216 -8.54 5.09 4.76
CA ARG A 216 -7.69 5.47 5.89
C ARG A 216 -8.36 5.15 7.21
N GLN A 217 -9.64 5.50 7.38
CA GLN A 217 -10.41 5.16 8.57
C GLN A 217 -10.46 3.66 8.82
N LEU A 218 -10.72 2.88 7.77
CA LEU A 218 -10.74 1.41 7.86
C LEU A 218 -9.39 0.85 8.31
N PHE A 219 -8.29 1.42 7.83
CA PHE A 219 -6.94 1.04 8.24
C PHE A 219 -6.69 1.36 9.70
N VAL A 220 -7.02 2.58 10.16
CA VAL A 220 -6.88 3.00 11.57
C VAL A 220 -7.65 2.05 12.47
N ASP A 221 -8.93 1.82 12.20
CA ASP A 221 -9.80 0.97 13.04
C ASP A 221 -9.31 -0.47 13.18
N ARG A 222 -8.65 -0.98 12.17
CA ARG A 222 -8.05 -2.34 12.19
C ARG A 222 -6.74 -2.35 12.95
N THR A 223 -5.86 -1.39 12.64
CA THR A 223 -4.48 -1.38 13.13
C THR A 223 -4.42 -1.05 14.62
N VAL A 224 -5.27 -0.14 15.11
CA VAL A 224 -5.35 0.18 16.55
C VAL A 224 -5.68 -1.09 17.36
N LYS A 225 -6.68 -1.84 16.94
CA LYS A 225 -7.06 -3.10 17.63
C LYS A 225 -5.94 -4.15 17.60
N GLN A 226 -5.16 -4.17 16.51
CA GLN A 226 -4.02 -5.08 16.40
C GLN A 226 -2.86 -4.63 17.30
N ALA A 227 -2.60 -3.32 17.41
CA ALA A 227 -1.59 -2.76 18.32
C ALA A 227 -1.92 -3.09 19.79
N ASP A 228 -3.18 -2.88 20.18
CA ASP A 228 -3.67 -3.22 21.54
C ASP A 228 -3.42 -4.69 21.89
N LEU A 229 -3.67 -5.61 20.94
CA LEU A 229 -3.49 -7.05 21.14
C LEU A 229 -2.04 -7.46 21.39
N ILE A 230 -1.07 -6.69 20.90
CA ILE A 230 0.37 -6.97 21.08
C ILE A 230 1.05 -6.00 22.03
N GLY A 231 0.28 -5.14 22.71
CA GLY A 231 0.78 -4.22 23.74
C GLY A 231 1.66 -3.09 23.22
N LEU A 232 1.45 -2.67 21.97
CA LEU A 232 2.11 -1.50 21.38
C LEU A 232 1.19 -0.28 21.38
N GLU A 233 1.75 0.89 21.66
CA GLU A 233 1.00 2.15 21.73
C GLU A 233 1.08 2.91 20.41
N ILE A 234 -0.06 3.21 19.81
CA ILE A 234 -0.13 4.07 18.61
C ILE A 234 0.34 5.49 18.97
N PRO A 235 1.31 6.06 18.21
CA PRO A 235 1.90 7.37 18.53
C PRO A 235 1.00 8.54 18.06
N ASP A 236 -0.24 8.53 18.50
CA ASP A 236 -1.24 9.56 18.20
C ASP A 236 -1.96 9.99 19.47
N PRO A 237 -1.64 11.16 20.03
CA PRO A 237 -2.26 11.65 21.26
C PRO A 237 -3.73 12.03 21.11
N LYS A 238 -4.24 12.15 19.88
CA LYS A 238 -5.65 12.43 19.59
C LYS A 238 -6.46 11.15 19.35
N LEU A 239 -5.80 9.99 19.32
CA LEU A 239 -6.46 8.72 19.07
C LEU A 239 -7.47 8.41 20.17
N LYS A 240 -8.74 8.29 19.80
CA LYS A 240 -9.83 8.01 20.75
C LYS A 240 -10.95 7.26 20.07
N TRP A 241 -11.48 6.24 20.75
CA TRP A 241 -12.71 5.58 20.28
C TRP A 241 -13.91 6.50 20.39
N ASN A 242 -14.64 6.65 19.30
CA ASN A 242 -15.84 7.44 19.20
C ASN A 242 -17.07 6.50 19.12
N PRO A 243 -17.89 6.41 20.17
CA PRO A 243 -19.02 5.49 20.21
C PRO A 243 -20.17 5.89 19.26
N GLU A 244 -20.26 7.17 18.87
CA GLU A 244 -21.30 7.67 17.97
C GLU A 244 -21.04 7.24 16.53
N THR A 245 -19.80 7.41 16.06
CA THR A 245 -19.38 7.04 14.70
C THR A 245 -18.98 5.57 14.62
N LYS A 246 -18.65 4.92 15.73
CA LYS A 246 -18.08 3.57 15.84
C LYS A 246 -16.71 3.44 15.12
N HIS A 247 -15.95 4.51 15.16
CA HIS A 247 -14.61 4.63 14.60
C HIS A 247 -13.65 5.22 15.63
N TYR A 248 -12.36 5.10 15.38
CA TYR A 248 -11.37 5.86 16.12
C TYR A 248 -11.19 7.24 15.49
N ASP A 249 -11.38 8.31 16.29
CA ASP A 249 -10.88 9.64 15.93
C ASP A 249 -9.35 9.61 16.02
N PHE A 250 -8.65 10.26 15.08
CA PHE A 250 -7.19 10.32 15.04
C PHE A 250 -6.72 11.72 14.66
N GLY A 251 -5.42 11.98 14.84
CA GLY A 251 -4.78 13.27 14.59
C GLY A 251 -4.75 13.66 13.12
N GLU A 252 -4.49 14.93 12.86
CA GLU A 252 -4.26 15.44 11.52
C GLU A 252 -2.90 14.98 10.99
N ILE A 253 -2.86 14.64 9.70
CA ILE A 253 -1.65 14.23 9.01
C ILE A 253 -0.90 15.49 8.59
N ASP A 254 0.38 15.56 8.89
CA ASP A 254 1.28 16.61 8.40
C ASP A 254 1.63 16.33 6.93
N TRP A 255 0.93 16.99 6.03
CA TRP A 255 1.16 16.84 4.60
C TRP A 255 2.37 17.60 4.09
N GLU A 256 2.91 18.57 4.86
CA GLU A 256 4.14 19.28 4.51
C GLU A 256 5.33 18.33 4.62
N GLU A 257 5.40 17.52 5.68
CA GLU A 257 6.41 16.45 5.80
C GLU A 257 6.38 15.48 4.60
N PHE A 258 5.19 15.21 4.04
CA PHE A 258 5.06 14.33 2.87
C PHE A 258 5.65 14.90 1.58
N TRP A 259 5.70 16.24 1.45
CA TRP A 259 6.16 16.91 0.23
C TRP A 259 7.65 17.28 0.26
N GLU A 260 8.28 17.29 1.43
CA GLU A 260 9.72 17.49 1.61
C GLU A 260 10.52 16.19 1.33
#